data_c999657c03d3723a79f4ed2daec185e0
#
_entry.id   c999657c03d3723a79f4ed2daec185e0
#
_cell.length_a   1.000
_cell.length_b   1.000
_cell.length_c   1.000
_cell.angle_alpha   90.00
_cell.angle_beta   90.00
_cell.angle_gamma   90.00
#
_symmetry.space_group_name_H-M   'P 1'
#
loop_
_entity.id
_entity.type
_entity.pdbx_description
1 polymer ?
#
loop_
_entity_poly.entity_id
_entity_poly.type
_entity_poly.pdbx_seq_one_letter_code
_entity_poly.pdbx_strand_id
1 'polypeptide(L)'
;IYSIVGLLPQADSVMLERPFRSPHHSISGSALLGGGSTPRPGEVTLAHNGVLFLDELPEFERATLEMLRQPLEDGEVSISRVRAAMTFPSKFILCAAQNPCPCGFLGDSVHRCSCKQSEIDSYKRKISGPLMDRIDMQINLSRVEFSELKTKEKGESSAAIRERVVKARLLQQERLEALGMHCNAQMGRSEVVKYCQ
;
A
#
# COMPACT_ATOMS: atom_id res chain seq x y z
N ILE A 1 -13.88 -12.87 1.03
CA ILE A 1 -13.14 -12.63 -0.24
C ILE A 1 -12.47 -13.92 -0.68
N TYR A 2 -11.46 -14.42 0.04
CA TYR A 2 -10.64 -15.58 -0.34
C TYR A 2 -11.45 -16.87 -0.57
N SER A 3 -12.50 -17.09 0.22
CA SER A 3 -13.44 -18.21 0.03
C SER A 3 -14.15 -18.14 -1.33
N ILE A 4 -14.66 -16.95 -1.69
CA ILE A 4 -15.42 -16.74 -2.94
C ILE A 4 -14.55 -16.95 -4.18
N VAL A 5 -13.27 -16.61 -4.11
CA VAL A 5 -12.33 -16.77 -5.23
C VAL A 5 -11.59 -18.10 -5.23
N GLY A 6 -11.86 -18.98 -4.27
CA GLY A 6 -11.24 -20.31 -4.17
C GLY A 6 -9.75 -20.30 -3.77
N LEU A 7 -9.32 -19.25 -3.07
CA LEU A 7 -7.93 -19.09 -2.61
C LEU A 7 -7.69 -19.52 -1.16
N LEU A 8 -8.69 -20.11 -0.49
CA LEU A 8 -8.47 -20.72 0.83
C LEU A 8 -7.75 -22.05 0.67
N PRO A 9 -6.76 -22.35 1.53
CA PRO A 9 -6.01 -23.63 1.48
C PRO A 9 -6.90 -24.87 1.69
N GLN A 10 -7.98 -24.72 2.45
CA GLN A 10 -8.98 -25.75 2.72
C GLN A 10 -10.38 -25.12 2.69
N ALA A 11 -11.38 -25.86 2.24
CA ALA A 11 -12.74 -25.37 2.06
C ALA A 11 -13.37 -24.75 3.33
N ASP A 12 -13.02 -25.25 4.50
CA ASP A 12 -13.56 -24.84 5.81
C ASP A 12 -12.57 -23.94 6.61
N SER A 13 -11.49 -23.50 5.99
CA SER A 13 -10.49 -22.69 6.69
C SER A 13 -10.89 -21.21 6.77
N VAL A 14 -10.49 -20.57 7.85
CA VAL A 14 -10.61 -19.13 8.05
C VAL A 14 -9.22 -18.52 7.89
N MET A 15 -9.12 -17.36 7.20
CA MET A 15 -7.87 -16.62 7.17
C MET A 15 -7.58 -16.04 8.55
N LEU A 16 -6.51 -16.52 9.17
CA LEU A 16 -6.02 -16.04 10.47
C LEU A 16 -4.97 -14.94 10.33
N GLU A 17 -4.30 -14.88 9.18
CA GLU A 17 -3.27 -13.89 8.90
C GLU A 17 -3.78 -12.79 7.97
N ARG A 18 -3.27 -11.58 8.17
CA ARG A 18 -3.59 -10.47 7.28
C ARG A 18 -2.93 -10.71 5.93
N PRO A 19 -3.65 -10.52 4.81
CA PRO A 19 -3.08 -10.72 3.49
C PRO A 19 -1.96 -9.72 3.19
N PHE A 20 -0.92 -10.21 2.52
CA PHE A 20 0.13 -9.42 1.92
C PHE A 20 0.13 -9.68 0.41
N ARG A 21 -0.10 -8.64 -0.38
CA ARG A 21 -0.14 -8.72 -1.84
C ARG A 21 0.97 -7.85 -2.42
N SER A 22 1.75 -8.42 -3.33
CA SER A 22 2.86 -7.73 -3.99
C SER A 22 2.84 -8.04 -5.48
N PRO A 23 1.94 -7.40 -6.25
CA PRO A 23 1.89 -7.60 -7.68
C PRO A 23 3.11 -6.97 -8.36
N HIS A 24 3.56 -7.59 -9.45
CA HIS A 24 4.62 -7.04 -10.28
C HIS A 24 4.15 -5.79 -11.02
N HIS A 25 5.03 -4.85 -11.32
CA HIS A 25 4.70 -3.57 -11.96
C HIS A 25 4.06 -3.71 -13.36
N SER A 26 4.24 -4.86 -14.04
CA SER A 26 3.59 -5.18 -15.32
C SER A 26 2.12 -5.60 -15.21
N ILE A 27 1.55 -5.59 -14.00
CA ILE A 27 0.15 -5.95 -13.79
C ILE A 27 -0.79 -5.02 -14.57
N SER A 28 -1.83 -5.57 -15.17
CA SER A 28 -2.87 -4.76 -15.81
C SER A 28 -3.82 -4.13 -14.77
N GLY A 29 -4.43 -3.00 -15.10
CA GLY A 29 -5.42 -2.35 -14.24
C GLY A 29 -6.58 -3.28 -13.86
N SER A 30 -7.03 -4.15 -14.78
CA SER A 30 -8.08 -5.14 -14.49
C SER A 30 -7.63 -6.26 -13.55
N ALA A 31 -6.36 -6.63 -13.54
CA ALA A 31 -5.83 -7.59 -12.57
C ALA A 31 -5.60 -6.91 -11.21
N LEU A 32 -5.22 -5.62 -11.20
CA LEU A 32 -5.01 -4.87 -9.96
C LEU A 32 -6.34 -4.59 -9.25
N LEU A 33 -7.34 -4.03 -9.93
CA LEU A 33 -8.62 -3.66 -9.30
C LEU A 33 -9.67 -4.75 -9.36
N GLY A 34 -9.58 -5.60 -10.35
CA GLY A 34 -10.60 -6.58 -10.67
C GLY A 34 -11.35 -6.24 -11.96
N GLY A 35 -12.11 -7.18 -12.46
CA GLY A 35 -12.83 -7.03 -13.72
C GLY A 35 -13.00 -8.36 -14.47
N GLY A 36 -13.04 -8.26 -15.79
CA GLY A 36 -13.31 -9.40 -16.68
C GLY A 36 -14.76 -9.45 -17.15
N SER A 37 -15.09 -10.44 -17.98
CA SER A 37 -16.45 -10.68 -18.45
C SER A 37 -17.38 -11.10 -17.30
N THR A 38 -16.86 -11.85 -16.36
CA THR A 38 -17.45 -12.11 -15.04
C THR A 38 -16.64 -11.32 -14.02
N PRO A 39 -17.25 -10.36 -13.31
CA PRO A 39 -16.52 -9.54 -12.34
C PRO A 39 -15.82 -10.40 -11.29
N ARG A 40 -14.50 -10.27 -11.19
CA ARG A 40 -13.67 -10.93 -10.18
C ARG A 40 -12.91 -9.89 -9.39
N PRO A 41 -12.68 -10.10 -8.09
CA PRO A 41 -11.84 -9.21 -7.30
C PRO A 41 -10.40 -9.22 -7.79
N GLY A 42 -9.75 -8.05 -7.78
CA GLY A 42 -8.33 -7.90 -8.09
C GLY A 42 -7.46 -7.90 -6.84
N GLU A 43 -6.15 -7.63 -7.04
CA GLU A 43 -5.14 -7.60 -5.98
C GLU A 43 -5.49 -6.62 -4.85
N VAL A 44 -6.10 -5.48 -5.17
CA VAL A 44 -6.56 -4.47 -4.22
C VAL A 44 -7.60 -5.05 -3.24
N THR A 45 -8.57 -5.80 -3.76
CA THR A 45 -9.58 -6.49 -2.95
C THR A 45 -8.97 -7.66 -2.17
N LEU A 46 -8.02 -8.39 -2.77
CA LEU A 46 -7.30 -9.46 -2.10
C LEU A 46 -6.40 -8.94 -0.97
N ALA A 47 -5.98 -7.67 -1.02
CA ALA A 47 -5.25 -7.00 0.06
C ALA A 47 -6.14 -6.49 1.20
N HIS A 48 -7.46 -6.67 1.12
CA HIS A 48 -8.40 -6.15 2.13
C HIS A 48 -8.04 -6.59 3.55
N ASN A 49 -7.98 -5.62 4.48
CA ASN A 49 -7.50 -5.75 5.86
C ASN A 49 -6.03 -6.19 6.00
N GLY A 50 -5.25 -6.04 4.94
CA GLY A 50 -3.83 -6.39 4.87
C GLY A 50 -2.99 -5.29 4.25
N VAL A 51 -1.99 -5.69 3.48
CA VAL A 51 -1.01 -4.80 2.83
C VAL A 51 -0.98 -5.05 1.34
N LEU A 52 -1.04 -3.98 0.56
CA LEU A 52 -0.69 -3.95 -0.85
C LEU A 52 0.69 -3.30 -0.97
N PHE A 53 1.70 -4.07 -1.37
CA PHE A 53 3.06 -3.60 -1.57
C PHE A 53 3.33 -3.42 -3.06
N LEU A 54 3.71 -2.22 -3.46
CA LEU A 54 4.07 -1.89 -4.85
C LEU A 54 5.54 -1.50 -4.90
N ASP A 55 6.37 -2.43 -5.35
CA ASP A 55 7.78 -2.15 -5.59
C ASP A 55 7.96 -1.46 -6.95
N GLU A 56 9.00 -0.65 -7.07
CA GLU A 56 9.29 0.11 -8.29
C GLU A 56 8.08 0.94 -8.76
N LEU A 57 7.43 1.65 -7.86
CA LEU A 57 6.17 2.37 -8.13
C LEU A 57 6.15 3.16 -9.45
N PRO A 58 7.22 3.88 -9.87
CA PRO A 58 7.21 4.60 -11.15
C PRO A 58 7.27 3.72 -12.40
N GLU A 59 7.46 2.40 -12.26
CA GLU A 59 7.48 1.46 -13.39
C GLU A 59 6.09 0.91 -13.72
N PHE A 60 5.12 1.08 -12.83
CA PHE A 60 3.73 0.77 -13.14
C PHE A 60 3.18 1.71 -14.22
N GLU A 61 2.29 1.21 -15.03
CA GLU A 61 1.54 2.04 -15.98
C GLU A 61 0.77 3.13 -15.22
N ARG A 62 0.93 4.38 -15.65
CA ARG A 62 0.30 5.53 -14.99
C ARG A 62 -1.21 5.38 -14.86
N ALA A 63 -1.88 4.90 -15.90
CA ALA A 63 -3.33 4.67 -15.87
C ALA A 63 -3.70 3.65 -14.77
N THR A 64 -2.92 2.61 -14.58
CA THR A 64 -3.11 1.60 -13.54
C THR A 64 -2.94 2.19 -12.14
N LEU A 65 -1.94 3.06 -11.92
CA LEU A 65 -1.76 3.74 -10.64
C LEU A 65 -2.90 4.71 -10.32
N GLU A 66 -3.40 5.46 -11.31
CA GLU A 66 -4.53 6.38 -11.09
C GLU A 66 -5.80 5.66 -10.63
N MET A 67 -5.99 4.40 -11.03
CA MET A 67 -7.13 3.60 -10.59
C MET A 67 -7.11 3.29 -9.09
N LEU A 68 -5.96 3.38 -8.40
CA LEU A 68 -5.85 3.18 -6.95
C LEU A 68 -6.46 4.32 -6.12
N ARG A 69 -6.68 5.48 -6.72
CA ARG A 69 -7.20 6.65 -5.99
C ARG A 69 -8.54 6.38 -5.34
N GLN A 70 -9.49 5.83 -6.08
CA GLN A 70 -10.80 5.52 -5.55
C GLN A 70 -10.75 4.50 -4.39
N PRO A 71 -10.10 3.32 -4.53
CA PRO A 71 -9.98 2.38 -3.42
C PRO A 71 -9.31 2.97 -2.17
N LEU A 72 -8.34 3.86 -2.32
CA LEU A 72 -7.67 4.51 -1.20
C LEU A 72 -8.57 5.54 -0.49
N GLU A 73 -9.49 6.19 -1.20
CA GLU A 73 -10.46 7.13 -0.64
C GLU A 73 -11.67 6.42 -0.02
N ASP A 74 -12.31 5.55 -0.80
CA ASP A 74 -13.61 4.97 -0.47
C ASP A 74 -13.49 3.67 0.35
N GLY A 75 -12.33 3.00 0.31
CA GLY A 75 -12.12 1.69 0.93
C GLY A 75 -12.89 0.57 0.22
N GLU A 76 -13.30 0.80 -1.03
CA GLU A 76 -14.01 -0.16 -1.87
C GLU A 76 -13.70 0.02 -3.35
N VAL A 77 -13.92 -1.04 -4.13
CA VAL A 77 -13.81 -1.03 -5.59
C VAL A 77 -15.15 -1.38 -6.20
N SER A 78 -15.69 -0.48 -7.02
CA SER A 78 -16.92 -0.71 -7.78
C SER A 78 -16.60 -1.07 -9.23
N ILE A 79 -17.00 -2.27 -9.64
CA ILE A 79 -16.84 -2.77 -11.01
C ILE A 79 -18.22 -2.79 -11.66
N SER A 80 -18.42 -1.91 -12.65
CA SER A 80 -19.64 -1.88 -13.45
C SER A 80 -19.40 -2.50 -14.82
N ARG A 81 -20.25 -3.42 -15.22
CA ARG A 81 -20.30 -4.06 -16.53
C ARG A 81 -21.75 -4.14 -17.01
N VAL A 82 -21.93 -4.37 -18.30
CA VAL A 82 -23.28 -4.42 -18.94
C VAL A 82 -24.23 -5.39 -18.24
N ARG A 83 -23.72 -6.47 -17.65
CA ARG A 83 -24.53 -7.54 -17.03
C ARG A 83 -24.53 -7.53 -15.50
N ALA A 84 -23.62 -6.81 -14.85
CA ALA A 84 -23.50 -6.79 -13.40
C ALA A 84 -22.70 -5.58 -12.91
N ALA A 85 -23.15 -5.00 -11.82
CA ALA A 85 -22.37 -4.07 -11.01
C ALA A 85 -22.07 -4.75 -9.67
N MET A 86 -20.81 -4.78 -9.28
CA MET A 86 -20.37 -5.40 -8.02
C MET A 86 -19.42 -4.47 -7.30
N THR A 87 -19.59 -4.33 -6.00
CA THR A 87 -18.70 -3.58 -5.12
C THR A 87 -17.96 -4.55 -4.22
N PHE A 88 -16.64 -4.42 -4.16
CA PHE A 88 -15.75 -5.23 -3.35
C PHE A 88 -15.07 -4.36 -2.29
N PRO A 89 -14.96 -4.82 -1.05
CA PRO A 89 -14.24 -4.09 -0.01
C PRO A 89 -12.73 -4.08 -0.31
N SER A 90 -12.06 -2.94 -0.05
CA SER A 90 -10.65 -2.74 -0.37
C SER A 90 -9.94 -1.83 0.66
N LYS A 91 -10.20 -2.03 1.94
CA LYS A 91 -9.47 -1.35 3.02
C LYS A 91 -8.13 -2.02 3.24
N PHE A 92 -7.04 -1.40 2.81
CA PHE A 92 -5.68 -1.94 2.90
C PHE A 92 -4.68 -0.85 3.28
N ILE A 93 -3.49 -1.25 3.69
CA ILE A 93 -2.35 -0.36 3.83
C ILE A 93 -1.59 -0.38 2.51
N LEU A 94 -1.47 0.77 1.84
CA LEU A 94 -0.57 0.91 0.70
C LEU A 94 0.85 1.12 1.22
N CYS A 95 1.75 0.24 0.82
CA CYS A 95 3.18 0.41 0.99
C CYS A 95 3.83 0.40 -0.39
N ALA A 96 4.59 1.45 -0.71
CA ALA A 96 5.22 1.57 -2.01
C ALA A 96 6.70 1.90 -1.87
N ALA A 97 7.52 1.34 -2.75
CA ALA A 97 8.94 1.64 -2.83
C ALA A 97 9.27 2.23 -4.20
N GLN A 98 10.22 3.16 -4.21
CA GLN A 98 10.72 3.75 -5.46
C GLN A 98 12.16 4.18 -5.33
N ASN A 99 12.87 4.17 -6.44
CA ASN A 99 14.18 4.78 -6.54
C ASN A 99 14.06 6.32 -6.65
N PRO A 100 15.09 7.08 -6.26
CA PRO A 100 15.06 8.53 -6.33
C PRO A 100 15.13 9.09 -7.77
N CYS A 101 15.62 8.26 -8.72
CA CYS A 101 15.74 8.58 -10.15
C CYS A 101 15.91 7.28 -10.97
N PRO A 102 15.87 7.32 -12.32
CA PRO A 102 16.03 6.12 -13.15
C PRO A 102 17.32 5.33 -12.91
N CYS A 103 18.45 5.98 -12.63
CA CYS A 103 19.70 5.27 -12.32
C CYS A 103 19.84 4.86 -10.85
N GLY A 104 18.96 5.32 -9.95
CA GLY A 104 18.98 4.99 -8.52
C GLY A 104 19.94 5.82 -7.66
N PHE A 105 20.82 6.66 -8.24
CA PHE A 105 21.91 7.30 -7.52
C PHE A 105 21.70 8.80 -7.22
N LEU A 106 20.51 9.34 -7.39
CA LEU A 106 20.26 10.74 -7.02
C LEU A 106 20.32 10.92 -5.50
N GLY A 107 21.30 11.72 -5.05
CA GLY A 107 21.55 11.93 -3.61
C GLY A 107 22.44 10.86 -2.96
N ASP A 108 22.96 9.89 -3.72
CA ASP A 108 23.93 8.91 -3.21
C ASP A 108 25.29 9.58 -2.89
N SER A 109 25.89 9.22 -1.76
CA SER A 109 27.18 9.78 -1.30
C SER A 109 28.39 9.17 -2.01
N VAL A 110 28.25 7.98 -2.60
CA VAL A 110 29.33 7.19 -3.20
C VAL A 110 29.28 7.23 -4.73
N HIS A 111 28.10 7.11 -5.31
CA HIS A 111 27.90 7.06 -6.75
C HIS A 111 27.25 8.34 -7.27
N ARG A 112 27.84 8.90 -8.31
CA ARG A 112 27.27 10.08 -8.95
C ARG A 112 26.08 9.71 -9.84
N CYS A 113 24.97 10.39 -9.67
CA CYS A 113 23.82 10.29 -10.55
C CYS A 113 24.22 10.69 -11.98
N SER A 114 23.87 9.86 -12.97
CA SER A 114 24.12 10.09 -14.41
C SER A 114 22.91 10.65 -15.15
N CYS A 115 21.75 10.73 -14.49
CA CYS A 115 20.52 11.22 -15.12
C CYS A 115 20.55 12.73 -15.38
N LYS A 116 20.00 13.13 -16.52
CA LYS A 116 19.70 14.54 -16.81
C LYS A 116 18.51 15.00 -15.96
N GLN A 117 18.44 16.29 -15.67
CA GLN A 117 17.33 16.84 -14.89
C GLN A 117 15.96 16.53 -15.51
N SER A 118 15.85 16.59 -16.83
CA SER A 118 14.62 16.25 -17.55
C SER A 118 14.17 14.80 -17.37
N GLU A 119 15.12 13.86 -17.24
CA GLU A 119 14.84 12.45 -16.99
C GLU A 119 14.34 12.23 -15.56
N ILE A 120 14.97 12.90 -14.59
CA ILE A 120 14.54 12.89 -13.18
C ILE A 120 13.12 13.45 -13.05
N ASP A 121 12.84 14.58 -13.69
CA ASP A 121 11.53 15.23 -13.64
C ASP A 121 10.46 14.37 -14.33
N SER A 122 10.81 13.73 -15.46
CA SER A 122 9.91 12.81 -16.15
C SER A 122 9.61 11.57 -15.30
N TYR A 123 10.62 11.01 -14.62
CA TYR A 123 10.48 9.87 -13.73
C TYR A 123 9.55 10.18 -12.55
N LYS A 124 9.77 11.32 -11.88
CA LYS A 124 8.92 11.76 -10.77
C LYS A 124 7.48 12.03 -11.20
N ARG A 125 7.26 12.56 -12.41
CA ARG A 125 5.90 12.84 -12.95
C ARG A 125 5.11 11.58 -13.33
N LYS A 126 5.72 10.39 -13.35
CA LYS A 126 4.97 9.14 -13.54
C LYS A 126 3.93 8.92 -12.44
N ILE A 127 4.22 9.35 -11.21
CA ILE A 127 3.28 9.34 -10.10
C ILE A 127 2.59 10.70 -10.03
N SER A 128 1.27 10.71 -10.04
CA SER A 128 0.50 11.95 -9.99
C SER A 128 0.50 12.58 -8.59
N GLY A 129 0.39 13.92 -8.55
CA GLY A 129 0.19 14.62 -7.28
C GLY A 129 -1.00 14.09 -6.49
N PRO A 130 -2.20 13.95 -7.09
CA PRO A 130 -3.37 13.41 -6.38
C PRO A 130 -3.19 12.01 -5.80
N LEU A 131 -2.38 11.13 -6.39
CA LEU A 131 -2.05 9.84 -5.78
C LEU A 131 -1.07 10.01 -4.62
N MET A 132 -0.06 10.89 -4.77
CA MET A 132 0.90 11.20 -3.70
C MET A 132 0.22 11.82 -2.47
N ASP A 133 -0.83 12.62 -2.66
CA ASP A 133 -1.63 13.23 -1.57
C ASP A 133 -2.40 12.19 -0.73
N ARG A 134 -2.51 10.94 -1.22
CA ARG A 134 -3.12 9.81 -0.49
C ARG A 134 -2.10 8.97 0.27
N ILE A 135 -0.82 9.28 0.14
CA ILE A 135 0.27 8.61 0.85
C ILE A 135 0.66 9.47 2.05
N ASP A 136 0.21 9.07 3.23
CA ASP A 136 0.34 9.84 4.47
C ASP A 136 1.79 10.00 4.95
N MET A 137 2.66 9.03 4.67
CA MET A 137 4.04 9.04 5.12
C MET A 137 5.01 8.79 3.97
N GLN A 138 6.03 9.63 3.88
CA GLN A 138 7.11 9.51 2.90
C GLN A 138 8.44 9.47 3.64
N ILE A 139 9.20 8.41 3.42
CA ILE A 139 10.48 8.17 4.12
C ILE A 139 11.57 8.05 3.07
N ASN A 140 12.62 8.86 3.21
CA ASN A 140 13.83 8.73 2.42
C ASN A 140 14.83 7.81 3.15
N LEU A 141 15.20 6.72 2.49
CA LEU A 141 16.19 5.79 3.00
C LEU A 141 17.55 6.09 2.37
N SER A 142 18.55 6.28 3.19
CA SER A 142 19.95 6.35 2.74
C SER A 142 20.41 4.98 2.27
N ARG A 143 21.40 4.98 1.38
CA ARG A 143 22.09 3.75 1.03
C ARG A 143 22.79 3.16 2.27
N VAL A 144 22.64 1.86 2.43
CA VAL A 144 23.38 1.12 3.48
C VAL A 144 24.81 0.86 2.98
N GLU A 145 25.79 1.27 3.74
CA GLU A 145 27.21 1.03 3.48
C GLU A 145 27.52 -0.47 3.60
N PHE A 146 28.42 -0.97 2.75
CA PHE A 146 28.82 -2.39 2.79
C PHE A 146 29.46 -2.77 4.14
N SER A 147 30.10 -1.82 4.82
CA SER A 147 30.61 -1.96 6.18
C SER A 147 29.51 -2.26 7.19
N GLU A 148 28.36 -1.59 7.08
CA GLU A 148 27.19 -1.80 7.94
C GLU A 148 26.53 -3.15 7.72
N LEU A 149 26.53 -3.64 6.46
CA LEU A 149 26.03 -4.98 6.14
C LEU A 149 26.89 -6.11 6.74
N LYS A 150 28.16 -5.83 7.04
CA LYS A 150 29.07 -6.78 7.69
C LYS A 150 28.96 -6.79 9.21
N THR A 151 28.34 -5.78 9.82
CA THR A 151 28.14 -5.75 11.27
C THR A 151 27.19 -6.89 11.65
N LYS A 152 27.62 -7.68 12.66
CA LYS A 152 26.83 -8.78 13.22
C LYS A 152 25.70 -8.28 14.14
N GLU A 153 25.59 -6.97 14.32
CA GLU A 153 24.50 -6.39 15.12
C GLU A 153 23.17 -6.63 14.41
N LYS A 154 22.33 -7.41 15.04
CA LYS A 154 20.97 -7.64 14.55
C LYS A 154 20.14 -6.41 14.87
N GLY A 155 19.46 -5.88 13.88
CA GLY A 155 18.43 -4.87 14.09
C GLY A 155 17.31 -5.36 15.01
N GLU A 156 16.37 -4.48 15.34
CA GLU A 156 15.21 -4.81 16.16
C GLU A 156 14.42 -5.98 15.55
N SER A 157 14.05 -6.95 16.37
CA SER A 157 13.30 -8.11 15.88
C SER A 157 11.86 -7.75 15.52
N SER A 158 11.27 -8.44 14.54
CA SER A 158 9.86 -8.29 14.18
C SER A 158 8.92 -8.56 15.36
N ALA A 159 9.31 -9.41 16.31
CA ALA A 159 8.54 -9.68 17.52
C ALA A 159 8.46 -8.44 18.42
N ALA A 160 9.57 -7.76 18.66
CA ALA A 160 9.62 -6.52 19.46
C ALA A 160 8.83 -5.38 18.78
N ILE A 161 8.95 -5.24 17.46
CA ILE A 161 8.16 -4.27 16.67
C ILE A 161 6.68 -4.59 16.79
N ARG A 162 6.28 -5.86 16.65
CA ARG A 162 4.89 -6.31 16.78
C ARG A 162 4.31 -5.95 18.14
N GLU A 163 5.04 -6.21 19.23
CA GLU A 163 4.59 -5.90 20.59
C GLU A 163 4.28 -4.41 20.74
N ARG A 164 5.17 -3.54 20.25
CA ARG A 164 4.99 -2.08 20.26
C ARG A 164 3.78 -1.65 19.42
N VAL A 165 3.62 -2.22 18.23
CA VAL A 165 2.47 -1.96 17.36
C VAL A 165 1.15 -2.41 18.01
N VAL A 166 1.13 -3.59 18.64
CA VAL A 166 -0.07 -4.10 19.34
C VAL A 166 -0.47 -3.17 20.48
N LYS A 167 0.47 -2.70 21.30
CA LYS A 167 0.21 -1.72 22.37
C LYS A 167 -0.41 -0.43 21.80
N ALA A 168 0.17 0.11 20.73
CA ALA A 168 -0.36 1.31 20.08
C ALA A 168 -1.78 1.08 19.50
N ARG A 169 -2.04 -0.08 18.93
CA ARG A 169 -3.36 -0.46 18.40
C ARG A 169 -4.42 -0.58 19.50
N LEU A 170 -4.08 -1.16 20.64
CA LEU A 170 -4.99 -1.26 21.78
C LEU A 170 -5.39 0.12 22.30
N LEU A 171 -4.44 1.05 22.44
CA LEU A 171 -4.72 2.44 22.81
C LEU A 171 -5.66 3.15 21.81
N GLN A 172 -5.48 2.89 20.50
CA GLN A 172 -6.38 3.45 19.50
C GLN A 172 -7.80 2.88 19.64
N GLN A 173 -7.92 1.56 19.81
CA GLN A 173 -9.20 0.89 19.97
C GLN A 173 -9.95 1.41 21.20
N GLU A 174 -9.32 1.46 22.37
CA GLU A 174 -9.89 1.98 23.59
C GLU A 174 -10.40 3.42 23.42
N ARG A 175 -9.59 4.28 22.79
CA ARG A 175 -9.95 5.68 22.56
C ARG A 175 -11.14 5.86 21.61
N LEU A 176 -11.25 5.00 20.59
CA LEU A 176 -12.21 5.15 19.49
C LEU A 176 -13.40 4.20 19.57
N GLU A 177 -13.44 3.30 20.57
CA GLU A 177 -14.49 2.29 20.75
C GLU A 177 -15.90 2.89 20.78
N ALA A 178 -16.07 3.98 21.53
CA ALA A 178 -17.35 4.68 21.65
C ALA A 178 -17.86 5.27 20.30
N LEU A 179 -16.99 5.40 19.31
CA LEU A 179 -17.30 5.89 17.97
C LEU A 179 -17.46 4.75 16.95
N GLY A 180 -17.31 3.50 17.37
CA GLY A 180 -17.30 2.33 16.46
C GLY A 180 -16.11 2.30 15.50
N MET A 181 -15.04 3.01 15.84
CA MET A 181 -13.80 3.09 15.04
C MET A 181 -12.70 2.24 15.68
N HIS A 182 -11.78 1.73 14.85
CA HIS A 182 -10.73 0.82 15.30
C HIS A 182 -9.31 1.37 15.12
N CYS A 183 -9.14 2.48 14.39
CA CYS A 183 -7.84 3.12 14.19
C CYS A 183 -7.99 4.59 13.79
N ASN A 184 -6.89 5.34 13.94
CA ASN A 184 -6.84 6.77 13.64
C ASN A 184 -7.19 7.11 12.18
N ALA A 185 -6.86 6.22 11.23
CA ALA A 185 -7.16 6.41 9.82
C ALA A 185 -8.67 6.46 9.50
N GLN A 186 -9.54 6.05 10.45
CA GLN A 186 -10.99 6.11 10.31
C GLN A 186 -11.58 7.43 10.82
N MET A 187 -10.76 8.28 11.48
CA MET A 187 -11.23 9.56 12.00
C MET A 187 -11.57 10.54 10.88
N GLY A 188 -12.74 11.14 10.97
CA GLY A 188 -13.11 12.30 10.18
C GLY A 188 -12.57 13.61 10.78
N ARG A 189 -12.89 14.74 10.16
CA ARG A 189 -12.40 16.05 10.59
C ARG A 189 -12.78 16.39 12.03
N SER A 190 -13.97 16.06 12.46
CA SER A 190 -14.47 16.30 13.83
C SER A 190 -13.68 15.54 14.89
N GLU A 191 -13.36 14.27 14.59
CA GLU A 191 -12.59 13.42 15.49
C GLU A 191 -11.12 13.86 15.55
N VAL A 192 -10.53 14.23 14.40
CA VAL A 192 -9.15 14.76 14.36
C VAL A 192 -9.03 16.00 15.22
N VAL A 193 -9.96 16.96 15.11
CA VAL A 193 -9.95 18.18 15.95
C VAL A 193 -10.09 17.85 17.45
N LYS A 194 -10.86 16.81 17.78
CA LYS A 194 -11.11 16.43 19.18
C LYS A 194 -9.96 15.65 19.81
N TYR A 195 -9.32 14.75 19.06
CA TYR A 195 -8.37 13.76 19.59
C TYR A 195 -6.91 13.99 19.21
N CYS A 196 -6.62 14.90 18.29
CA CYS A 196 -5.27 15.22 17.82
C CYS A 196 -4.85 16.66 18.16
N GLN A 197 -5.13 17.10 19.38
CA GLN A 197 -4.66 18.39 19.93
C GLN A 197 -3.24 18.27 20.48
#